data_4b29f20f498db89b13210786136b00e8
#
_entry.id   4b29f20f498db89b13210786136b00e8
#
_cell.length_a   1.000
_cell.length_b   1.000
_cell.length_c   1.000
_cell.angle_alpha   90.00
_cell.angle_beta   90.00
_cell.angle_gamma   90.00
#
_symmetry.space_group_name_H-M   'P 1'
#
loop_
_entity.id
_entity.type
_entity.pdbx_description
1 polymer ?
#
loop_
_entity_poly.entity_id
_entity_poly.type
_entity_poly.pdbx_seq_one_letter_code
_entity_poly.pdbx_strand_id
1 'polypeptide(L)'
;MAVGSLLNGYLEELLLAKYDKLFPVNADFTGILSDVGTIVGGATPSKKRSEYYCSNGIGWITPRDLSNTSDKFIAHGTDDITDEGYASCSAKLLPKGSVLFSSRAPIGYIAIAADAVATNQGFKSIVPKEEIGTAFIYCFLVRNKHRIADMGAGTTFPEVSGKMMKSVELAIPEQTLCAEFDFFAGPILKQQEALERENRELAALRDALLPKLMSGEIDVSKVDLTQLNSHLA
;
A
#
# COMPACT_ATOMS: atom_id res chain seq x y z
N MET A 1 17.15 -9.30 -6.61
CA MET A 1 16.57 -8.20 -5.80
C MET A 1 16.86 -6.82 -6.38
N ALA A 2 18.12 -6.46 -6.71
CA ALA A 2 18.41 -5.10 -7.19
C ALA A 2 17.68 -4.68 -8.48
N VAL A 3 17.54 -5.57 -9.47
CA VAL A 3 16.91 -5.25 -10.77
C VAL A 3 15.40 -5.02 -10.63
N GLY A 4 14.69 -5.89 -9.91
CA GLY A 4 13.23 -5.73 -9.70
C GLY A 4 12.89 -4.46 -8.91
N SER A 5 13.68 -4.12 -7.91
CA SER A 5 13.52 -2.87 -7.15
C SER A 5 13.80 -1.63 -7.99
N LEU A 6 14.83 -1.67 -8.87
CA LEU A 6 15.15 -0.58 -9.78
C LEU A 6 14.02 -0.38 -10.81
N LEU A 7 13.52 -1.46 -11.39
CA LEU A 7 12.40 -1.41 -12.32
C LEU A 7 11.15 -0.84 -11.68
N ASN A 8 10.84 -1.24 -10.44
CA ASN A 8 9.73 -0.68 -9.68
C ASN A 8 9.86 0.83 -9.48
N GLY A 9 11.08 1.33 -9.23
CA GLY A 9 11.35 2.76 -9.14
C GLY A 9 11.05 3.50 -10.45
N TYR A 10 11.49 2.98 -11.59
CA TYR A 10 11.18 3.59 -12.90
C TYR A 10 9.67 3.56 -13.23
N LEU A 11 8.99 2.47 -12.90
CA LEU A 11 7.54 2.37 -13.08
C LEU A 11 6.79 3.39 -12.22
N GLU A 12 7.27 3.65 -10.99
CA GLU A 12 6.74 4.68 -10.11
C GLU A 12 6.92 6.08 -10.70
N GLU A 13 8.13 6.41 -11.14
CA GLU A 13 8.42 7.71 -11.75
C GLU A 13 7.57 7.93 -13.01
N LEU A 14 7.41 6.90 -13.85
CA LEU A 14 6.58 6.96 -15.04
C LEU A 14 5.10 7.20 -14.70
N LEU A 15 4.58 6.49 -13.69
CA LEU A 15 3.21 6.65 -13.20
C LEU A 15 2.97 8.09 -12.72
N LEU A 16 3.86 8.60 -11.88
CA LEU A 16 3.76 9.95 -11.31
C LEU A 16 3.94 11.04 -12.37
N ALA A 17 4.84 10.86 -13.34
CA ALA A 17 5.02 11.81 -14.44
C ALA A 17 3.77 11.90 -15.34
N LYS A 18 3.10 10.77 -15.64
CA LYS A 18 1.83 10.79 -16.39
C LYS A 18 0.72 11.44 -15.57
N TYR A 19 0.67 11.18 -14.26
CA TYR A 19 -0.26 11.82 -13.34
C TYR A 19 -0.09 13.35 -13.37
N ASP A 20 1.13 13.85 -13.15
CA ASP A 20 1.43 15.29 -13.13
C ASP A 20 1.10 15.98 -14.45
N LYS A 21 1.21 15.27 -15.57
CA LYS A 21 0.85 15.79 -16.90
C LYS A 21 -0.67 15.93 -17.08
N LEU A 22 -1.45 14.99 -16.57
CA LEU A 22 -2.92 14.99 -16.71
C LEU A 22 -3.60 15.83 -15.64
N PHE A 23 -3.03 15.89 -14.44
CA PHE A 23 -3.61 16.55 -13.27
C PHE A 23 -2.62 17.57 -12.69
N PRO A 24 -2.51 18.76 -13.28
CA PRO A 24 -1.53 19.75 -12.87
C PRO A 24 -1.71 20.20 -11.42
N VAL A 25 -0.60 20.33 -10.70
CA VAL A 25 -0.57 20.74 -9.28
C VAL A 25 -1.18 22.12 -9.04
N ASN A 26 -1.15 22.99 -10.04
CA ASN A 26 -1.65 24.37 -9.95
C ASN A 26 -3.11 24.50 -10.41
N ALA A 27 -3.84 23.39 -10.58
CA ALA A 27 -5.26 23.45 -10.89
C ALA A 27 -6.06 24.02 -9.70
N ASP A 28 -7.06 24.85 -9.98
CA ASP A 28 -7.94 25.39 -8.94
C ASP A 28 -8.67 24.28 -8.20
N PHE A 29 -8.75 24.37 -6.88
CA PHE A 29 -9.50 23.43 -6.08
C PHE A 29 -11.00 23.61 -6.34
N THR A 30 -11.66 22.54 -6.77
CA THR A 30 -13.09 22.51 -7.11
C THR A 30 -13.91 21.60 -6.19
N GLY A 31 -13.25 20.89 -5.26
CA GLY A 31 -13.90 19.99 -4.30
C GLY A 31 -12.95 19.50 -3.23
N ILE A 32 -13.36 18.47 -2.53
CA ILE A 32 -12.66 17.89 -1.40
C ILE A 32 -12.50 16.36 -1.57
N LEU A 33 -11.57 15.77 -0.84
CA LEU A 33 -11.22 14.35 -0.98
C LEU A 33 -12.42 13.39 -0.77
N SER A 34 -13.40 13.79 0.06
CA SER A 34 -14.64 13.00 0.21
C SER A 34 -15.56 13.03 -1.02
N ASP A 35 -15.31 13.90 -2.00
CA ASP A 35 -16.06 13.93 -3.26
C ASP A 35 -15.56 12.88 -4.25
N VAL A 36 -14.33 12.39 -4.08
CA VAL A 36 -13.67 11.43 -4.97
C VAL A 36 -13.46 10.05 -4.35
N GLY A 37 -13.73 9.88 -3.04
CA GLY A 37 -13.60 8.61 -2.35
C GLY A 37 -14.21 8.62 -0.95
N THR A 38 -14.42 7.44 -0.39
CA THR A 38 -14.91 7.29 0.99
C THR A 38 -13.73 7.18 1.95
N ILE A 39 -13.65 8.08 2.92
CA ILE A 39 -12.62 8.05 3.97
C ILE A 39 -13.05 7.12 5.09
N VAL A 40 -12.23 6.11 5.37
CA VAL A 40 -12.48 5.05 6.35
C VAL A 40 -11.38 5.05 7.39
N GLY A 41 -11.75 5.12 8.66
CA GLY A 41 -10.83 4.90 9.79
C GLY A 41 -10.78 3.43 10.18
N GLY A 42 -9.68 3.03 10.79
CA GLY A 42 -9.53 1.69 11.34
C GLY A 42 -9.78 1.60 12.85
N ALA A 43 -9.70 0.37 13.38
CA ALA A 43 -9.81 0.08 14.80
C ALA A 43 -8.89 -1.09 15.20
N THR A 44 -8.68 -1.22 16.51
CA THR A 44 -7.83 -2.27 17.09
C THR A 44 -8.67 -3.18 17.97
N PRO A 45 -8.73 -4.49 17.69
CA PRO A 45 -9.26 -5.47 18.63
C PRO A 45 -8.52 -5.43 19.97
N SER A 46 -9.17 -5.89 21.04
CA SER A 46 -8.54 -5.88 22.36
C SER A 46 -7.27 -6.73 22.38
N LYS A 47 -6.10 -6.11 22.60
CA LYS A 47 -4.81 -6.81 22.72
C LYS A 47 -4.70 -7.73 23.95
N LYS A 48 -5.66 -7.65 24.88
CA LYS A 48 -5.74 -8.56 26.02
C LYS A 48 -6.26 -9.95 25.63
N ARG A 49 -6.78 -10.10 24.43
CA ARG A 49 -7.34 -11.32 23.88
C ARG A 49 -6.48 -11.80 22.71
N SER A 50 -5.57 -12.71 22.99
CA SER A 50 -4.67 -13.28 21.97
C SER A 50 -5.42 -14.04 20.88
N GLU A 51 -6.58 -14.59 21.20
CA GLU A 51 -7.48 -15.30 20.27
C GLU A 51 -8.06 -14.41 19.16
N TYR A 52 -7.94 -13.09 19.29
CA TYR A 52 -8.34 -12.15 18.25
C TYR A 52 -7.30 -11.96 17.16
N TYR A 53 -6.10 -12.53 17.33
CA TYR A 53 -4.97 -12.38 16.44
C TYR A 53 -4.49 -13.73 15.92
N CYS A 54 -4.06 -13.76 14.67
CA CYS A 54 -3.55 -14.97 14.01
C CYS A 54 -2.52 -14.59 12.94
N SER A 55 -1.85 -15.58 12.36
CA SER A 55 -0.86 -15.36 11.28
C SER A 55 -1.44 -15.49 9.87
N ASN A 56 -2.68 -15.93 9.73
CA ASN A 56 -3.33 -16.10 8.42
C ASN A 56 -4.86 -15.94 8.58
N GLY A 57 -5.32 -14.72 8.62
CA GLY A 57 -6.72 -14.34 8.78
C GLY A 57 -7.08 -13.15 7.92
N ILE A 58 -7.92 -12.26 8.46
CA ILE A 58 -8.19 -10.96 7.82
C ILE A 58 -6.95 -10.09 7.98
N GLY A 59 -6.35 -9.67 6.88
CA GLY A 59 -5.18 -8.78 6.89
C GLY A 59 -5.47 -7.52 7.73
N TRP A 60 -4.67 -7.29 8.77
CA TRP A 60 -4.85 -6.16 9.67
C TRP A 60 -3.57 -5.32 9.72
N ILE A 61 -3.63 -4.17 9.08
CA ILE A 61 -2.47 -3.35 8.79
C ILE A 61 -2.30 -2.24 9.83
N THR A 62 -1.06 -2.04 10.27
CA THR A 62 -0.65 -0.96 11.17
C THR A 62 0.38 -0.05 10.49
N PRO A 63 0.58 1.21 10.94
CA PRO A 63 1.65 2.06 10.41
C PRO A 63 3.05 1.44 10.56
N ARG A 64 3.25 0.56 11.56
CA ARG A 64 4.50 -0.17 11.75
C ARG A 64 4.77 -1.14 10.60
N ASP A 65 3.74 -1.80 10.07
CA ASP A 65 3.89 -2.71 8.95
C ASP A 65 4.38 -1.94 7.71
N LEU A 66 3.80 -0.76 7.44
CA LEU A 66 4.25 0.09 6.34
C LEU A 66 5.64 0.69 6.58
N SER A 67 6.08 0.85 7.82
CA SER A 67 7.46 1.31 8.12
C SER A 67 8.51 0.24 7.88
N ASN A 68 8.13 -1.04 7.88
CA ASN A 68 9.02 -2.18 7.73
C ASN A 68 9.14 -2.67 6.29
N THR A 69 8.40 -2.09 5.36
CA THR A 69 8.45 -2.45 3.95
C THR A 69 8.55 -1.21 3.07
N SER A 70 9.14 -1.37 1.89
CA SER A 70 9.10 -0.39 0.82
C SER A 70 8.05 -0.74 -0.25
N ASP A 71 7.33 -1.85 -0.06
CA ASP A 71 6.32 -2.30 -1.01
C ASP A 71 5.13 -1.34 -1.02
N LYS A 72 4.60 -1.11 -2.20
CA LYS A 72 3.39 -0.33 -2.43
C LYS A 72 2.14 -1.13 -2.12
N PHE A 73 2.16 -2.44 -2.37
CA PHE A 73 1.02 -3.34 -2.23
C PHE A 73 1.13 -4.17 -0.95
N ILE A 74 0.06 -4.13 -0.13
CA ILE A 74 0.01 -4.86 1.13
C ILE A 74 -1.31 -5.62 1.28
N ALA A 75 -1.23 -6.89 1.68
CA ALA A 75 -2.39 -7.74 1.97
C ALA A 75 -2.44 -8.17 3.44
N HIS A 76 -1.29 -8.29 4.11
CA HIS A 76 -1.17 -8.76 5.48
C HIS A 76 -0.24 -7.86 6.29
N GLY A 77 -0.51 -7.73 7.59
CA GLY A 77 0.38 -7.11 8.55
C GLY A 77 1.32 -8.13 9.21
N THR A 78 1.98 -7.70 10.28
CA THR A 78 2.73 -8.61 11.16
C THR A 78 1.79 -9.59 11.88
N ASP A 79 0.63 -9.09 12.28
CA ASP A 79 -0.46 -9.86 12.86
C ASP A 79 -1.70 -9.64 12.00
N ASP A 80 -2.38 -10.72 11.64
CA ASP A 80 -3.74 -10.67 11.10
C ASP A 80 -4.76 -10.80 12.24
N ILE A 81 -6.03 -10.56 11.95
CA ILE A 81 -7.10 -10.73 12.91
C ILE A 81 -8.07 -11.85 12.51
N THR A 82 -8.57 -12.55 13.52
CA THR A 82 -9.63 -13.55 13.33
C THR A 82 -10.97 -12.88 13.04
N ASP A 83 -11.97 -13.65 12.57
CA ASP A 83 -13.34 -13.16 12.40
C ASP A 83 -13.92 -12.64 13.72
N GLU A 84 -13.61 -13.30 14.85
CA GLU A 84 -13.98 -12.82 16.19
C GLU A 84 -13.30 -11.50 16.52
N GLY A 85 -12.01 -11.38 16.23
CA GLY A 85 -11.26 -10.14 16.42
C GLY A 85 -11.87 -9.00 15.61
N TYR A 86 -12.20 -9.26 14.34
CA TYR A 86 -12.87 -8.29 13.48
C TYR A 86 -14.25 -7.88 14.02
N ALA A 87 -15.07 -8.84 14.41
CA ALA A 87 -16.41 -8.59 14.96
C ALA A 87 -16.37 -7.88 16.33
N SER A 88 -15.27 -7.98 17.08
CA SER A 88 -15.12 -7.39 18.41
C SER A 88 -14.87 -5.87 18.42
N CYS A 89 -14.59 -5.27 17.25
CA CYS A 89 -14.24 -3.87 17.16
C CYS A 89 -14.93 -3.16 15.98
N SER A 90 -14.73 -1.85 15.86
CA SER A 90 -15.33 -1.02 14.80
C SER A 90 -14.48 -0.96 13.53
N ALA A 91 -13.50 -1.86 13.35
CA ALA A 91 -12.74 -1.95 12.11
C ALA A 91 -13.66 -2.17 10.91
N LYS A 92 -13.28 -1.62 9.78
CA LYS A 92 -13.99 -1.81 8.52
C LYS A 92 -13.11 -2.56 7.56
N LEU A 93 -13.67 -3.51 6.84
CA LEU A 93 -13.00 -4.18 5.75
C LEU A 93 -12.95 -3.24 4.54
N LEU A 94 -11.75 -2.95 4.10
CA LEU A 94 -11.45 -2.13 2.94
C LEU A 94 -11.29 -3.06 1.74
N PRO A 95 -11.96 -2.84 0.62
CA PRO A 95 -11.81 -3.68 -0.57
C PRO A 95 -10.40 -3.53 -1.18
N LYS A 96 -9.99 -4.53 -1.97
CA LYS A 96 -8.80 -4.45 -2.84
C LYS A 96 -8.81 -3.14 -3.63
N GLY A 97 -7.64 -2.49 -3.77
CA GLY A 97 -7.50 -1.22 -4.45
C GLY A 97 -7.76 0.01 -3.56
N SER A 98 -8.20 -0.18 -2.30
CA SER A 98 -8.25 0.94 -1.35
C SER A 98 -6.86 1.50 -1.10
N VAL A 99 -6.74 2.83 -0.97
CA VAL A 99 -5.46 3.46 -0.67
C VAL A 99 -5.36 3.74 0.82
N LEU A 100 -4.40 3.09 1.46
CA LEU A 100 -4.12 3.21 2.88
C LEU A 100 -3.27 4.47 3.12
N PHE A 101 -3.65 5.29 4.11
CA PHE A 101 -2.90 6.48 4.48
C PHE A 101 -2.72 6.52 6.00
N SER A 102 -1.48 6.47 6.48
CA SER A 102 -1.21 6.60 7.91
C SER A 102 -1.46 8.04 8.36
N SER A 103 -2.34 8.20 9.33
CA SER A 103 -2.77 9.51 9.85
C SER A 103 -1.98 9.95 11.08
N ARG A 104 -1.10 9.08 11.62
CA ARG A 104 -0.24 9.35 12.79
C ARG A 104 0.92 8.37 12.89
N ALA A 105 1.96 8.75 13.59
CA ALA A 105 3.08 7.95 14.11
C ALA A 105 3.86 7.08 13.10
N PRO A 106 4.39 7.59 12.00
CA PRO A 106 4.29 8.92 11.42
C PRO A 106 3.11 9.08 10.46
N ILE A 107 2.78 10.33 10.12
CA ILE A 107 1.81 10.65 9.08
C ILE A 107 2.47 10.46 7.70
N GLY A 108 1.71 9.89 6.73
CA GLY A 108 2.08 9.93 5.32
C GLY A 108 2.72 8.65 4.78
N TYR A 109 2.65 7.51 5.48
CA TYR A 109 2.84 6.22 4.83
C TYR A 109 1.63 5.92 3.95
N ILE A 110 1.90 5.48 2.73
CA ILE A 110 0.88 5.21 1.70
C ILE A 110 1.11 3.82 1.14
N ALA A 111 0.04 3.03 1.04
CA ALA A 111 0.05 1.74 0.38
C ALA A 111 -1.28 1.48 -0.32
N ILE A 112 -1.31 0.52 -1.24
CA ILE A 112 -2.52 0.03 -1.90
C ILE A 112 -2.87 -1.34 -1.29
N ALA A 113 -4.11 -1.53 -0.93
CA ALA A 113 -4.61 -2.81 -0.47
C ALA A 113 -4.59 -3.83 -1.63
N ALA A 114 -3.73 -4.84 -1.53
CA ALA A 114 -3.59 -5.91 -2.53
C ALA A 114 -4.72 -6.94 -2.44
N ASP A 115 -5.39 -7.01 -1.29
CA ASP A 115 -6.60 -7.79 -1.02
C ASP A 115 -7.51 -7.01 -0.07
N ALA A 116 -8.62 -7.59 0.34
CA ALA A 116 -9.48 -7.00 1.36
C ALA A 116 -8.75 -6.98 2.70
N VAL A 117 -8.59 -5.79 3.30
CA VAL A 117 -7.83 -5.61 4.55
C VAL A 117 -8.58 -4.73 5.55
N ALA A 118 -8.31 -4.90 6.82
CA ALA A 118 -8.66 -3.96 7.88
C ALA A 118 -7.41 -3.17 8.32
N THR A 119 -7.63 -2.06 9.02
CA THR A 119 -6.52 -1.25 9.55
C THR A 119 -6.73 -0.90 11.00
N ASN A 120 -5.66 -0.54 11.71
CA ASN A 120 -5.79 0.03 13.04
C ASN A 120 -6.24 1.50 12.98
N GLN A 121 -6.50 2.11 14.14
CA GLN A 121 -6.94 3.51 14.24
C GLN A 121 -5.93 4.55 13.75
N GLY A 122 -4.70 4.13 13.43
CA GLY A 122 -3.65 4.99 12.88
C GLY A 122 -3.82 5.32 11.39
N PHE A 123 -4.87 4.84 10.76
CA PHE A 123 -5.17 5.08 9.35
C PHE A 123 -6.42 5.93 9.13
N LYS A 124 -6.39 6.67 8.03
CA LYS A 124 -7.53 7.30 7.38
C LYS A 124 -7.43 6.94 5.90
N SER A 125 -7.86 5.72 5.59
CA SER A 125 -7.77 5.12 4.25
C SER A 125 -8.86 5.64 3.33
N ILE A 126 -8.64 5.58 2.04
CA ILE A 126 -9.58 6.02 1.02
C ILE A 126 -10.02 4.82 0.19
N VAL A 127 -11.33 4.59 0.12
CA VAL A 127 -11.94 3.72 -0.87
C VAL A 127 -12.30 4.62 -2.06
N PRO A 128 -11.59 4.53 -3.20
CA PRO A 128 -11.86 5.37 -4.36
C PRO A 128 -13.27 5.15 -4.89
N LYS A 129 -13.90 6.18 -5.44
CA LYS A 129 -15.08 5.97 -6.29
C LYS A 129 -14.64 5.27 -7.58
N GLU A 130 -15.52 4.46 -8.15
CA GLU A 130 -15.22 3.65 -9.35
C GLU A 130 -14.77 4.53 -10.51
N GLU A 131 -15.44 5.65 -10.73
CA GLU A 131 -15.15 6.61 -11.78
C GLU A 131 -13.85 7.40 -11.59
N ILE A 132 -13.23 7.33 -10.41
CA ILE A 132 -11.97 8.03 -10.07
C ILE A 132 -10.77 7.09 -10.14
N GLY A 133 -10.93 5.86 -9.65
CA GLY A 133 -9.92 4.83 -9.68
C GLY A 133 -8.84 4.92 -8.58
N THR A 134 -8.19 3.80 -8.35
CA THR A 134 -7.12 3.65 -7.35
C THR A 134 -5.88 4.47 -7.71
N ALA A 135 -5.52 4.48 -9.01
CA ALA A 135 -4.29 5.14 -9.48
C ALA A 135 -4.32 6.65 -9.21
N PHE A 136 -5.44 7.31 -9.47
CA PHE A 136 -5.60 8.74 -9.18
C PHE A 136 -5.43 9.04 -7.69
N ILE A 137 -6.16 8.33 -6.83
CA ILE A 137 -6.09 8.56 -5.37
C ILE A 137 -4.69 8.29 -4.83
N TYR A 138 -4.03 7.22 -5.29
CA TYR A 138 -2.66 6.91 -4.89
C TYR A 138 -1.69 8.05 -5.24
N CYS A 139 -1.65 8.46 -6.51
CA CYS A 139 -0.76 9.53 -6.97
C CYS A 139 -1.09 10.87 -6.30
N PHE A 140 -2.37 11.18 -6.12
CA PHE A 140 -2.79 12.37 -5.38
C PHE A 140 -2.21 12.40 -3.97
N LEU A 141 -2.34 11.31 -3.22
CA LEU A 141 -1.82 11.23 -1.85
C LEU A 141 -0.29 11.31 -1.82
N VAL A 142 0.41 10.64 -2.75
CA VAL A 142 1.88 10.71 -2.85
C VAL A 142 2.34 12.16 -3.08
N ARG A 143 1.70 12.89 -3.99
CA ARG A 143 2.05 14.29 -4.30
C ARG A 143 1.69 15.27 -3.19
N ASN A 144 0.64 14.97 -2.43
CA ASN A 144 0.12 15.87 -1.40
C ASN A 144 0.43 15.45 0.04
N LYS A 145 1.24 14.40 0.26
CA LYS A 145 1.50 13.85 1.60
C LYS A 145 2.01 14.87 2.60
N HIS A 146 2.89 15.79 2.18
CA HIS A 146 3.42 16.83 3.05
C HIS A 146 2.34 17.86 3.41
N ARG A 147 1.59 18.36 2.43
CA ARG A 147 0.47 19.26 2.65
C ARG A 147 -0.58 18.66 3.59
N ILE A 148 -0.88 17.36 3.44
CA ILE A 148 -1.80 16.66 4.32
C ILE A 148 -1.20 16.48 5.73
N ALA A 149 0.09 16.18 5.83
CA ALA A 149 0.77 16.04 7.11
C ALA A 149 0.80 17.36 7.89
N ASP A 150 0.98 18.49 7.20
CA ASP A 150 1.00 19.84 7.79
C ASP A 150 -0.39 20.25 8.34
N MET A 151 -1.47 19.60 7.90
CA MET A 151 -2.80 19.77 8.50
C MET A 151 -2.92 19.10 9.87
N GLY A 152 -1.98 18.19 10.22
CA GLY A 152 -2.04 17.42 11.46
C GLY A 152 -2.03 18.32 12.68
N ALA A 153 -2.99 18.11 13.61
CA ALA A 153 -3.10 18.83 14.85
C ALA A 153 -2.41 18.07 15.99
N GLY A 154 -1.81 18.80 16.91
CA GLY A 154 -1.11 18.27 18.10
C GLY A 154 0.37 18.57 18.07
N THR A 155 0.89 19.10 19.20
CA THR A 155 2.30 19.50 19.33
C THR A 155 3.23 18.31 19.59
N THR A 156 2.77 17.30 20.33
CA THR A 156 3.59 16.14 20.71
C THR A 156 3.33 14.91 19.83
N PHE A 157 2.08 14.71 19.42
CA PHE A 157 1.66 13.60 18.56
C PHE A 157 0.69 14.12 17.50
N PRO A 158 1.20 14.67 16.39
CA PRO A 158 0.33 15.17 15.33
C PRO A 158 -0.50 14.03 14.73
N GLU A 159 -1.79 14.30 14.52
CA GLU A 159 -2.72 13.38 13.84
C GLU A 159 -3.59 14.14 12.85
N VAL A 160 -3.75 13.59 11.65
CA VAL A 160 -4.75 14.02 10.68
C VAL A 160 -6.05 13.32 11.00
N SER A 161 -7.03 14.05 11.53
CA SER A 161 -8.34 13.51 11.88
C SER A 161 -9.14 13.10 10.61
N GLY A 162 -10.15 12.24 10.79
CA GLY A 162 -11.05 11.89 9.69
C GLY A 162 -11.77 13.08 9.07
N LYS A 163 -12.08 14.13 9.87
CA LYS A 163 -12.68 15.38 9.38
C LYS A 163 -11.69 16.14 8.50
N MET A 164 -10.44 16.28 8.94
CA MET A 164 -9.39 16.93 8.16
C MET A 164 -9.13 16.18 6.86
N MET A 165 -9.01 14.84 6.92
CA MET A 165 -8.79 14.05 5.71
C MET A 165 -9.93 14.21 4.70
N LYS A 166 -11.18 14.24 5.13
CA LYS A 166 -12.34 14.50 4.26
C LYS A 166 -12.28 15.85 3.58
N SER A 167 -11.80 16.90 4.27
CA SER A 167 -11.75 18.27 3.82
C SER A 167 -10.46 18.63 3.06
N VAL A 168 -9.61 17.68 2.73
CA VAL A 168 -8.45 17.93 1.87
C VAL A 168 -8.94 18.40 0.50
N GLU A 169 -8.57 19.60 0.14
CA GLU A 169 -8.97 20.22 -1.11
C GLU A 169 -8.22 19.64 -2.30
N LEU A 170 -8.92 19.49 -3.43
CA LEU A 170 -8.35 19.06 -4.71
C LEU A 170 -9.14 19.62 -5.89
N ALA A 171 -8.52 19.65 -7.07
CA ALA A 171 -9.24 19.75 -8.31
C ALA A 171 -9.94 18.42 -8.61
N ILE A 172 -11.27 18.40 -8.65
CA ILE A 172 -12.01 17.18 -9.03
C ILE A 172 -11.68 16.85 -10.49
N PRO A 173 -11.12 15.66 -10.77
CA PRO A 173 -10.75 15.30 -12.12
C PRO A 173 -11.98 15.00 -12.98
N GLU A 174 -11.89 15.28 -14.27
CA GLU A 174 -12.87 14.80 -15.24
C GLU A 174 -12.81 13.29 -15.37
N GLN A 175 -13.97 12.62 -15.42
CA GLN A 175 -14.07 11.17 -15.52
C GLN A 175 -13.34 10.60 -16.75
N THR A 176 -13.35 11.33 -17.87
CA THR A 176 -12.62 10.95 -19.09
C THR A 176 -11.11 10.90 -18.87
N LEU A 177 -10.56 11.87 -18.13
CA LEU A 177 -9.13 11.88 -17.78
C LEU A 177 -8.79 10.78 -16.76
N CYS A 178 -9.68 10.49 -15.82
CA CYS A 178 -9.50 9.36 -14.91
C CYS A 178 -9.46 8.03 -15.68
N ALA A 179 -10.39 7.83 -16.62
CA ALA A 179 -10.41 6.63 -17.45
C ALA A 179 -9.14 6.50 -18.32
N GLU A 180 -8.67 7.59 -18.94
CA GLU A 180 -7.39 7.62 -19.66
C GLU A 180 -6.23 7.25 -18.74
N PHE A 181 -6.22 7.81 -17.54
CA PHE A 181 -5.15 7.54 -16.58
C PHE A 181 -5.19 6.09 -16.07
N ASP A 182 -6.35 5.56 -15.75
CA ASP A 182 -6.51 4.16 -15.31
C ASP A 182 -6.12 3.16 -16.40
N PHE A 183 -6.45 3.45 -17.67
CA PHE A 183 -6.00 2.63 -18.80
C PHE A 183 -4.45 2.58 -18.89
N PHE A 184 -3.79 3.69 -18.67
CA PHE A 184 -2.33 3.78 -18.64
C PHE A 184 -1.74 3.16 -17.36
N ALA A 185 -2.28 3.50 -16.20
CA ALA A 185 -1.75 3.14 -14.89
C ALA A 185 -1.99 1.67 -14.51
N GLY A 186 -3.11 1.08 -14.95
CA GLY A 186 -3.51 -0.27 -14.59
C GLY A 186 -2.44 -1.34 -14.89
N PRO A 187 -1.87 -1.41 -16.11
CA PRO A 187 -0.76 -2.33 -16.41
C PRO A 187 0.48 -2.08 -15.56
N ILE A 188 0.82 -0.81 -15.27
CA ILE A 188 1.96 -0.42 -14.44
C ILE A 188 1.77 -0.92 -13.01
N LEU A 189 0.62 -0.65 -12.41
CA LEU A 189 0.30 -1.09 -11.04
C LEU A 189 0.31 -2.62 -10.93
N LYS A 190 -0.24 -3.33 -11.91
CA LYS A 190 -0.18 -4.80 -11.96
C LYS A 190 1.25 -5.33 -12.05
N GLN A 191 2.09 -4.70 -12.87
CA GLN A 191 3.49 -5.07 -13.00
C GLN A 191 4.25 -4.82 -11.68
N GLN A 192 4.01 -3.70 -11.02
CA GLN A 192 4.61 -3.39 -9.73
C GLN A 192 4.17 -4.40 -8.65
N GLU A 193 2.88 -4.72 -8.56
CA GLU A 193 2.35 -5.74 -7.62
C GLU A 193 3.02 -7.10 -7.86
N ALA A 194 3.19 -7.50 -9.14
CA ALA A 194 3.85 -8.76 -9.51
C ALA A 194 5.34 -8.76 -9.11
N LEU A 195 6.08 -7.69 -9.39
CA LEU A 195 7.50 -7.55 -9.04
C LEU A 195 7.71 -7.57 -7.52
N GLU A 196 6.87 -6.91 -6.74
CA GLU A 196 6.95 -6.92 -5.28
C GLU A 196 6.68 -8.31 -4.72
N ARG A 197 5.68 -9.04 -5.25
CA ARG A 197 5.41 -10.43 -4.88
C ARG A 197 6.60 -11.33 -5.20
N GLU A 198 7.13 -11.25 -6.41
CA GLU A 198 8.31 -12.04 -6.81
C GLU A 198 9.53 -11.73 -5.93
N ASN A 199 9.77 -10.46 -5.61
CA ASN A 199 10.85 -10.08 -4.71
C ASN A 199 10.68 -10.68 -3.31
N ARG A 200 9.47 -10.73 -2.76
CA ARG A 200 9.19 -11.38 -1.47
C ARG A 200 9.43 -12.88 -1.52
N GLU A 201 8.95 -13.54 -2.58
CA GLU A 201 9.15 -14.98 -2.79
C GLU A 201 10.64 -15.33 -2.91
N LEU A 202 11.39 -14.56 -3.70
CA LEU A 202 12.84 -14.72 -3.84
C LEU A 202 13.59 -14.46 -2.53
N ALA A 203 13.17 -13.46 -1.75
CA ALA A 203 13.75 -13.20 -0.44
C ALA A 203 13.48 -14.36 0.54
N ALA A 204 12.27 -14.88 0.59
CA ALA A 204 11.91 -16.02 1.43
C ALA A 204 12.68 -17.29 1.01
N LEU A 205 12.84 -17.53 -0.29
CA LEU A 205 13.62 -18.66 -0.81
C LEU A 205 15.10 -18.52 -0.42
N ARG A 206 15.71 -17.35 -0.59
CA ARG A 206 17.08 -17.06 -0.16
C ARG A 206 17.26 -17.36 1.32
N ASP A 207 16.37 -16.86 2.16
CA ASP A 207 16.46 -16.97 3.62
C ASP A 207 16.24 -18.42 4.10
N ALA A 208 15.47 -19.21 3.35
CA ALA A 208 15.30 -20.63 3.60
C ALA A 208 16.50 -21.48 3.15
N LEU A 209 17.16 -21.10 2.04
CA LEU A 209 18.27 -21.87 1.46
C LEU A 209 19.62 -21.53 2.11
N LEU A 210 19.84 -20.26 2.48
CA LEU A 210 21.15 -19.82 2.97
C LEU A 210 21.65 -20.60 4.20
N PRO A 211 20.85 -20.86 5.25
CA PRO A 211 21.28 -21.68 6.37
C PRO A 211 21.64 -23.13 5.97
N LYS A 212 20.90 -23.72 5.04
CA LYS A 212 21.13 -25.09 4.56
C LYS A 212 22.41 -25.22 3.73
N LEU A 213 22.73 -24.20 2.96
CA LEU A 213 24.00 -24.11 2.24
C LEU A 213 25.17 -23.94 3.20
N MET A 214 25.02 -23.08 4.22
CA MET A 214 26.07 -22.83 5.22
C MET A 214 26.32 -24.03 6.13
N SER A 215 25.30 -24.82 6.43
CA SER A 215 25.45 -26.06 7.23
C SER A 215 25.95 -27.25 6.42
N GLY A 216 26.04 -27.16 5.09
CA GLY A 216 26.42 -28.29 4.22
C GLY A 216 25.26 -29.28 4.00
N GLU A 217 24.05 -29.00 4.47
CA GLU A 217 22.87 -29.85 4.21
C GLU A 217 22.56 -29.92 2.71
N ILE A 218 22.81 -28.83 1.98
CA ILE A 218 22.75 -28.76 0.52
C ILE A 218 24.18 -28.70 -0.01
N ASP A 219 24.58 -29.74 -0.72
CA ASP A 219 25.88 -29.83 -1.37
C ASP A 219 25.81 -29.27 -2.81
N VAL A 220 26.30 -28.06 -2.98
CA VAL A 220 26.28 -27.35 -4.29
C VAL A 220 27.21 -28.00 -5.34
N SER A 221 28.17 -28.86 -4.93
CA SER A 221 29.04 -29.53 -5.91
C SER A 221 28.29 -30.56 -6.79
N LYS A 222 27.07 -30.92 -6.38
CA LYS A 222 26.19 -31.85 -7.11
C LYS A 222 25.12 -31.13 -7.96
N VAL A 223 25.10 -29.81 -7.94
CA VAL A 223 24.14 -29.02 -8.75
C VAL A 223 24.65 -28.91 -10.19
N ASP A 224 23.87 -29.43 -11.12
CA ASP A 224 24.17 -29.30 -12.55
C ASP A 224 23.86 -27.85 -13.03
N LEU A 225 24.90 -27.07 -13.20
CA LEU A 225 24.81 -25.67 -13.66
C LEU A 225 24.54 -25.54 -15.17
N THR A 226 24.57 -26.62 -15.92
CA THR A 226 24.37 -26.57 -17.39
C THR A 226 22.93 -26.20 -17.75
N GLN A 227 21.95 -26.51 -16.88
CA GLN A 227 20.57 -26.14 -17.08
C GLN A 227 20.28 -24.64 -16.77
N LEU A 228 21.11 -24.00 -15.95
CA LEU A 228 20.92 -22.58 -15.62
C LEU A 228 21.21 -21.63 -16.80
N ASN A 229 22.14 -22.00 -17.66
CA ASN A 229 22.52 -21.18 -18.82
C ASN A 229 21.51 -21.22 -19.98
N SER A 230 20.60 -22.20 -20.01
CA SER A 230 19.56 -22.31 -21.06
C SER A 230 18.37 -21.36 -20.85
N HIS A 231 18.24 -20.76 -19.66
CA HIS A 231 17.17 -19.78 -19.35
C HIS A 231 17.66 -18.33 -19.37
N LEU A 232 18.96 -18.09 -19.59
CA LEU A 232 19.57 -16.75 -19.65
C LEU A 232 19.97 -16.33 -21.07
N ALA A 233 19.73 -17.15 -22.05
CA ALA A 233 19.89 -16.89 -23.48
C ALA A 233 18.53 -16.65 -24.13
#